data_606d2ada6f9f7cb6c5f0f99e15b46a88
#
_entry.id   606d2ada6f9f7cb6c5f0f99e15b46a88
#
_cell.length_a   1.000
_cell.length_b   1.000
_cell.length_c   1.000
_cell.angle_alpha   90.00
_cell.angle_beta   90.00
_cell.angle_gamma   90.00
#
_symmetry.space_group_name_H-M   'P 1'
#
loop_
_entity.id
_entity.type
_entity.pdbx_description
1 polymer ?
#
loop_
_entity_poly.entity_id
_entity_poly.type
_entity_poly.pdbx_seq_one_letter_code
_entity_poly.pdbx_strand_id
1 'polypeptide(L)'
;MQKYKTREEYLQRAYVLLNETAFKPNEQECPAIKVSCSFIVGTRASNKKTMGQCAPRSHSDADINEIRIVPTVDDSFEAIDTLAHEMAHAVDDCQNGHKAQFKKICLAVGLDGNKHMRYAEAGEKLGKTIKNIIATIGEYPHDKVDISNVKKQGSRMLKHICENECGASCYQSAKQSQQH
;
A
#
# COMPACT_ATOMS: atom_id res chain seq x y z
N MET A 1 12.64 13.26 -22.27
CA MET A 1 13.81 12.79 -21.50
C MET A 1 13.33 12.48 -20.09
N GLN A 2 13.49 11.25 -19.61
CA GLN A 2 13.03 10.83 -18.30
C GLN A 2 13.77 11.61 -17.21
N LYS A 3 13.03 12.30 -16.34
CA LYS A 3 13.57 13.25 -15.35
C LYS A 3 14.16 12.54 -14.13
N TYR A 4 13.64 11.35 -13.79
CA TYR A 4 14.07 10.54 -12.66
C TYR A 4 14.63 9.21 -13.14
N LYS A 5 15.72 8.73 -12.50
CA LYS A 5 16.36 7.47 -12.85
C LYS A 5 15.71 6.27 -12.17
N THR A 6 15.13 6.49 -10.99
CA THR A 6 14.51 5.43 -10.19
C THR A 6 13.08 5.81 -9.79
N ARG A 7 12.30 4.76 -9.48
CA ARG A 7 10.94 4.88 -8.92
C ARG A 7 10.94 5.61 -7.59
N GLU A 8 11.93 5.31 -6.78
CA GLU A 8 12.11 5.85 -5.44
C GLU A 8 12.40 7.37 -5.49
N GLU A 9 13.26 7.82 -6.40
CA GLU A 9 13.50 9.25 -6.62
C GLU A 9 12.22 10.00 -7.04
N TYR A 10 11.43 9.39 -7.93
CA TYR A 10 10.14 9.95 -8.36
C TYR A 10 9.16 10.04 -7.21
N LEU A 11 8.95 8.95 -6.48
CA LEU A 11 8.02 8.88 -5.36
C LEU A 11 8.45 9.81 -4.21
N GLN A 12 9.75 9.92 -3.94
CA GLN A 12 10.27 10.85 -2.94
C GLN A 12 10.00 12.30 -3.34
N ARG A 13 10.09 12.62 -4.63
CA ARG A 13 9.74 13.97 -5.13
C ARG A 13 8.23 14.21 -5.07
N ALA A 14 7.42 13.21 -5.42
CA ALA A 14 5.97 13.28 -5.29
C ALA A 14 5.54 13.50 -3.83
N TYR A 15 6.17 12.82 -2.87
CA TYR A 15 5.96 13.04 -1.44
C TYR A 15 6.18 14.51 -1.04
N VAL A 16 7.29 15.11 -1.44
CA VAL A 16 7.58 16.51 -1.11
C VAL A 16 6.46 17.43 -1.64
N LEU A 17 6.07 17.25 -2.90
CA LEU A 17 5.03 18.05 -3.51
C LEU A 17 3.64 17.83 -2.89
N LEU A 18 3.25 16.59 -2.60
CA LEU A 18 2.02 16.27 -1.88
C LEU A 18 2.00 16.92 -0.50
N ASN A 19 3.11 16.82 0.24
CA ASN A 19 3.21 17.41 1.57
C ASN A 19 3.01 18.94 1.52
N GLU A 20 3.64 19.60 0.56
CA GLU A 20 3.54 21.06 0.37
C GLU A 20 2.15 21.52 -0.14
N THR A 21 1.52 20.74 -1.02
CA THR A 21 0.31 21.20 -1.73
C THR A 21 -1.00 20.63 -1.21
N ALA A 22 -0.97 19.49 -0.50
CA ALA A 22 -2.17 18.83 0.01
C ALA A 22 -2.14 18.64 1.54
N PHE A 23 -1.01 18.28 2.13
CA PHE A 23 -0.96 17.95 3.55
C PHE A 23 -0.78 19.18 4.44
N LYS A 24 0.32 19.93 4.32
CA LYS A 24 0.58 21.15 5.11
C LYS A 24 -0.54 22.19 5.05
N PRO A 25 -1.11 22.52 3.87
CA PRO A 25 -2.18 23.50 3.79
C PRO A 25 -3.47 23.10 4.52
N ASN A 26 -3.62 21.81 4.85
CA ASN A 26 -4.75 21.28 5.59
C ASN A 26 -4.37 20.83 7.02
N GLU A 27 -3.27 21.37 7.56
CA GLU A 27 -2.77 21.09 8.93
C GLU A 27 -2.48 19.60 9.20
N GLN A 28 -2.13 18.86 8.15
CA GLN A 28 -1.80 17.42 8.19
C GLN A 28 -0.36 17.21 7.69
N GLU A 29 0.61 17.95 8.22
CA GLU A 29 2.00 17.79 7.77
C GLU A 29 2.47 16.35 7.95
N CYS A 30 2.85 15.71 6.84
CA CYS A 30 3.43 14.38 6.86
C CYS A 30 4.90 14.47 7.31
N PRO A 31 5.34 13.66 8.29
CA PRO A 31 6.72 13.64 8.73
C PRO A 31 7.67 13.15 7.63
N ALA A 32 8.97 13.22 7.87
CA ALA A 32 9.96 12.63 6.97
C ALA A 32 9.69 11.12 6.78
N ILE A 33 9.73 10.67 5.54
CA ILE A 33 9.51 9.27 5.17
C ILE A 33 10.62 8.77 4.24
N LYS A 34 10.81 7.45 4.20
CA LYS A 34 11.47 6.74 3.09
C LYS A 34 10.42 6.07 2.24
N VAL A 35 10.56 6.19 0.92
CA VAL A 35 9.68 5.49 -0.03
C VAL A 35 10.46 4.45 -0.80
N SER A 36 9.89 3.26 -0.97
CA SER A 36 10.44 2.20 -1.80
C SER A 36 9.37 1.58 -2.70
N CYS A 37 9.79 1.01 -3.83
CA CYS A 37 8.95 0.19 -4.67
C CYS A 37 9.27 -1.28 -4.42
N SER A 38 8.42 -1.95 -3.62
CA SER A 38 8.65 -3.34 -3.21
C SER A 38 7.35 -4.06 -2.87
N PHE A 39 7.40 -5.40 -2.84
CA PHE A 39 6.26 -6.18 -2.34
C PHE A 39 6.02 -5.94 -0.85
N ILE A 40 4.74 -6.02 -0.48
CA ILE A 40 4.28 -5.76 0.89
C ILE A 40 4.73 -6.89 1.82
N VAL A 41 5.29 -6.52 2.97
CA VAL A 41 5.67 -7.46 4.01
C VAL A 41 4.42 -8.08 4.66
N GLY A 42 4.46 -9.40 4.88
CA GLY A 42 3.35 -10.13 5.50
C GLY A 42 2.19 -10.45 4.56
N THR A 43 2.27 -10.08 3.28
CA THR A 43 1.28 -10.45 2.26
C THR A 43 1.87 -11.39 1.23
N ARG A 44 1.00 -12.18 0.56
CA ARG A 44 1.45 -12.97 -0.59
C ARG A 44 1.69 -12.05 -1.79
N ALA A 45 2.72 -12.30 -2.58
CA ALA A 45 3.00 -11.58 -3.82
C ALA A 45 1.81 -11.53 -4.79
N SER A 46 0.92 -12.54 -4.72
CA SER A 46 -0.31 -12.60 -5.51
C SER A 46 -1.47 -11.74 -4.97
N ASN A 47 -1.27 -11.00 -3.87
CA ASN A 47 -2.30 -10.09 -3.35
C ASN A 47 -2.40 -8.84 -4.24
N LYS A 48 -3.45 -8.78 -5.06
CA LYS A 48 -3.74 -7.66 -5.96
C LYS A 48 -4.50 -6.50 -5.30
N LYS A 49 -4.87 -6.65 -4.02
CA LYS A 49 -5.75 -5.67 -3.33
C LYS A 49 -4.99 -4.62 -2.54
N THR A 50 -3.76 -4.92 -2.12
CA THR A 50 -2.94 -4.01 -1.33
C THR A 50 -1.90 -3.40 -2.26
N MET A 51 -1.97 -2.09 -2.45
CA MET A 51 -1.12 -1.36 -3.39
C MET A 51 -0.01 -0.58 -2.69
N GLY A 52 -0.19 -0.31 -1.39
CA GLY A 52 0.79 0.36 -0.55
C GLY A 52 0.82 -0.19 0.88
N GLN A 53 1.82 0.21 1.62
CA GLN A 53 1.96 -0.05 3.05
C GLN A 53 2.82 1.03 3.69
N CYS A 54 2.34 1.61 4.78
CA CYS A 54 3.15 2.42 5.68
C CYS A 54 3.57 1.58 6.89
N ALA A 55 4.86 1.62 7.24
CA ALA A 55 5.38 1.07 8.48
C ALA A 55 5.60 2.20 9.50
N PRO A 56 5.26 1.98 10.80
CA PRO A 56 5.51 2.96 11.84
C PRO A 56 7.02 3.18 12.05
N ARG A 57 7.39 4.32 12.61
CA ARG A 57 8.80 4.69 12.89
C ARG A 57 9.53 3.66 13.73
N SER A 58 8.83 3.04 14.68
CA SER A 58 9.40 2.00 15.55
C SER A 58 9.90 0.75 14.79
N HIS A 59 9.57 0.60 13.51
CA HIS A 59 10.06 -0.50 12.67
C HIS A 59 11.29 -0.11 11.84
N SER A 60 11.79 1.10 11.99
CA SER A 60 12.97 1.60 11.28
C SER A 60 14.04 2.07 12.25
N ASP A 61 15.28 1.60 12.07
CA ASP A 61 16.43 2.05 12.87
C ASP A 61 16.71 3.57 12.71
N ALA A 62 16.20 4.16 11.63
CA ALA A 62 16.32 5.60 11.38
C ALA A 62 15.21 6.43 12.06
N ASP A 63 14.31 5.82 12.81
CA ASP A 63 13.15 6.47 13.47
C ASP A 63 12.30 7.31 12.48
N ILE A 64 12.08 6.78 11.28
CA ILE A 64 11.22 7.39 10.27
C ILE A 64 10.23 6.37 9.70
N ASN A 65 9.07 6.85 9.23
CA ASN A 65 8.11 5.98 8.56
C ASN A 65 8.66 5.48 7.22
N GLU A 66 8.42 4.21 6.90
CA GLU A 66 8.77 3.64 5.61
C GLU A 66 7.51 3.27 4.82
N ILE A 67 7.38 3.87 3.64
CA ILE A 67 6.27 3.61 2.72
C ILE A 67 6.73 2.70 1.59
N ARG A 68 5.92 1.69 1.27
CA ARG A 68 6.11 0.78 0.15
C ARG A 68 4.98 0.91 -0.83
N ILE A 69 5.31 1.12 -2.10
CA ILE A 69 4.36 1.02 -3.22
C ILE A 69 4.67 -0.26 -3.97
N VAL A 70 3.63 -1.05 -4.27
CA VAL A 70 3.85 -2.36 -4.92
C VAL A 70 4.33 -2.21 -6.37
N PRO A 71 5.24 -3.10 -6.84
CA PRO A 71 5.78 -3.01 -8.19
C PRO A 71 4.79 -3.44 -9.30
N THR A 72 3.54 -3.72 -8.95
CA THR A 72 2.47 -4.00 -9.91
C THR A 72 1.71 -2.74 -10.34
N VAL A 73 1.98 -1.59 -9.70
CA VAL A 73 1.45 -0.27 -10.07
C VAL A 73 2.43 0.40 -11.01
N ASP A 74 1.97 0.81 -12.19
CA ASP A 74 2.74 1.51 -13.23
C ASP A 74 2.09 2.83 -13.68
N ASP A 75 0.84 3.05 -13.33
CA ASP A 75 0.15 4.30 -13.60
C ASP A 75 0.60 5.41 -12.64
N SER A 76 0.92 6.58 -13.19
CA SER A 76 1.44 7.72 -12.42
C SER A 76 0.44 8.25 -11.40
N PHE A 77 -0.84 8.31 -11.77
CA PHE A 77 -1.89 8.78 -10.88
C PHE A 77 -2.11 7.80 -9.74
N GLU A 78 -2.24 6.52 -10.05
CA GLU A 78 -2.43 5.44 -9.08
C GLU A 78 -1.26 5.36 -8.08
N ALA A 79 -0.01 5.52 -8.56
CA ALA A 79 1.17 5.51 -7.71
C ALA A 79 1.19 6.68 -6.71
N ILE A 80 0.85 7.89 -7.16
CA ILE A 80 0.82 9.09 -6.30
C ILE A 80 -0.41 9.07 -5.37
N ASP A 81 -1.56 8.57 -5.82
CA ASP A 81 -2.75 8.40 -5.01
C ASP A 81 -2.53 7.40 -3.87
N THR A 82 -1.94 6.24 -4.21
CA THR A 82 -1.50 5.26 -3.20
C THR A 82 -0.50 5.88 -2.21
N LEU A 83 0.47 6.67 -2.71
CA LEU A 83 1.42 7.37 -1.85
C LEU A 83 0.70 8.32 -0.90
N ALA A 84 -0.28 9.09 -1.36
CA ALA A 84 -1.06 9.99 -0.51
C ALA A 84 -1.82 9.24 0.60
N HIS A 85 -2.38 8.06 0.29
CA HIS A 85 -3.02 7.19 1.28
C HIS A 85 -2.03 6.75 2.37
N GLU A 86 -0.86 6.27 1.97
CA GLU A 86 0.17 5.81 2.91
C GLU A 86 0.81 6.97 3.70
N MET A 87 0.90 8.17 3.11
CA MET A 87 1.29 9.39 3.83
C MET A 87 0.28 9.75 4.93
N ALA A 88 -1.03 9.54 4.70
CA ALA A 88 -2.05 9.75 5.73
C ALA A 88 -1.85 8.81 6.93
N HIS A 89 -1.36 7.58 6.72
CA HIS A 89 -0.93 6.70 7.81
C HIS A 89 0.31 7.23 8.53
N ALA A 90 1.28 7.80 7.82
CA ALA A 90 2.49 8.35 8.42
C ALA A 90 2.21 9.57 9.32
N VAL A 91 1.17 10.37 9.02
CA VAL A 91 0.78 11.54 9.84
C VAL A 91 0.51 11.15 11.30
N ASP A 92 -0.08 10.00 11.56
CA ASP A 92 -0.34 9.49 12.91
C ASP A 92 0.56 8.32 13.32
N ASP A 93 1.67 8.16 12.65
CA ASP A 93 2.63 7.06 12.87
C ASP A 93 1.97 5.67 12.84
N CYS A 94 1.01 5.47 11.96
CA CYS A 94 0.25 4.22 11.80
C CYS A 94 -0.55 3.77 13.06
N GLN A 95 -0.75 4.66 14.06
CA GLN A 95 -1.34 4.31 15.36
C GLN A 95 -2.81 3.91 15.26
N ASN A 96 -3.56 4.50 14.34
CA ASN A 96 -5.02 4.34 14.28
C ASN A 96 -5.52 3.40 13.18
N GLY A 97 -4.63 2.84 12.34
CA GLY A 97 -5.05 2.05 11.18
C GLY A 97 -6.15 2.79 10.39
N HIS A 98 -7.24 2.14 10.01
CA HIS A 98 -8.36 2.77 9.27
C HIS A 98 -9.52 3.22 10.17
N LYS A 99 -9.24 3.74 11.38
CA LYS A 99 -10.23 4.22 12.35
C LYS A 99 -10.55 5.71 12.15
N ALA A 100 -11.30 6.30 13.12
CA ALA A 100 -11.82 7.65 13.02
C ALA A 100 -10.74 8.73 12.81
N GLN A 101 -9.59 8.63 13.48
CA GLN A 101 -8.50 9.59 13.32
C GLN A 101 -7.92 9.56 11.91
N PHE A 102 -7.62 8.37 11.39
CA PHE A 102 -7.16 8.19 10.02
C PHE A 102 -8.17 8.77 9.02
N LYS A 103 -9.47 8.51 9.24
CA LYS A 103 -10.53 9.09 8.39
C LYS A 103 -10.49 10.62 8.39
N LYS A 104 -10.27 11.27 9.54
CA LYS A 104 -10.15 12.74 9.60
C LYS A 104 -8.99 13.25 8.77
N ILE A 105 -7.82 12.59 8.86
CA ILE A 105 -6.63 12.94 8.08
C ILE A 105 -6.93 12.79 6.59
N CYS A 106 -7.47 11.64 6.16
CA CYS A 106 -7.83 11.40 4.76
C CYS A 106 -8.74 12.48 4.19
N LEU A 107 -9.86 12.79 4.88
CA LEU A 107 -10.80 13.80 4.42
C LEU A 107 -10.17 15.20 4.37
N ALA A 108 -9.32 15.55 5.33
CA ALA A 108 -8.63 16.84 5.35
C ALA A 108 -7.72 17.02 4.15
N VAL A 109 -6.97 15.98 3.72
CA VAL A 109 -6.08 16.05 2.57
C VAL A 109 -6.79 15.85 1.23
N GLY A 110 -8.08 15.49 1.26
CA GLY A 110 -8.91 15.34 0.07
C GLY A 110 -8.95 13.93 -0.51
N LEU A 111 -8.59 12.92 0.30
CA LEU A 111 -8.93 11.53 0.03
C LEU A 111 -10.40 11.27 0.37
N ASP A 112 -11.09 10.51 -0.47
CA ASP A 112 -12.47 10.11 -0.29
C ASP A 112 -12.60 8.59 -0.34
N GLY A 113 -13.61 8.04 0.33
CA GLY A 113 -13.77 6.59 0.40
C GLY A 113 -14.93 6.14 1.28
N ASN A 114 -15.02 4.84 1.48
CA ASN A 114 -16.05 4.22 2.29
C ASN A 114 -15.90 4.56 3.79
N LYS A 115 -16.83 4.02 4.62
CA LYS A 115 -16.84 4.24 6.08
C LYS A 115 -15.49 4.06 6.77
N HIS A 116 -14.68 3.11 6.31
CA HIS A 116 -13.41 2.73 6.93
C HIS A 116 -12.17 3.31 6.21
N MET A 117 -12.35 4.03 5.11
CA MET A 117 -11.25 4.64 4.31
C MET A 117 -10.15 3.65 3.86
N ARG A 118 -10.39 2.34 3.94
CA ARG A 118 -9.40 1.31 3.55
C ARG A 118 -9.05 1.36 2.06
N TYR A 119 -9.98 1.80 1.25
CA TYR A 119 -9.84 1.96 -0.20
C TYR A 119 -10.17 3.42 -0.54
N ALA A 120 -9.58 4.35 0.23
CA ALA A 120 -9.73 5.76 -0.05
C ALA A 120 -8.87 6.13 -1.25
N GLU A 121 -9.44 6.90 -2.15
CA GLU A 121 -8.85 7.39 -3.39
C GLU A 121 -8.93 8.92 -3.42
N ALA A 122 -8.17 9.54 -4.30
CA ALA A 122 -8.19 10.98 -4.44
C ALA A 122 -9.58 11.50 -4.86
N GLY A 123 -10.19 12.31 -4.02
CA GLY A 123 -11.36 13.10 -4.38
C GLY A 123 -11.01 14.20 -5.39
N GLU A 124 -11.99 14.99 -5.81
CA GLU A 124 -11.82 15.95 -6.91
C GLU A 124 -10.64 16.93 -6.68
N LYS A 125 -10.52 17.49 -5.47
CA LYS A 125 -9.47 18.47 -5.14
C LYS A 125 -8.08 17.83 -5.17
N LEU A 126 -7.90 16.71 -4.50
CA LEU A 126 -6.62 15.99 -4.46
C LEU A 126 -6.26 15.44 -5.84
N GLY A 127 -7.24 14.94 -6.60
CA GLY A 127 -7.04 14.46 -7.96
C GLY A 127 -6.51 15.56 -8.90
N LYS A 128 -6.99 16.80 -8.78
CA LYS A 128 -6.42 17.95 -9.50
C LYS A 128 -4.97 18.23 -9.08
N THR A 129 -4.68 18.14 -7.78
CA THR A 129 -3.33 18.30 -7.24
C THR A 129 -2.39 17.24 -7.78
N ILE A 130 -2.78 15.96 -7.78
CA ILE A 130 -2.00 14.85 -8.33
C ILE A 130 -1.69 15.07 -9.82
N LYS A 131 -2.68 15.47 -10.63
CA LYS A 131 -2.47 15.80 -12.05
C LYS A 131 -1.46 16.91 -12.25
N ASN A 132 -1.49 17.96 -11.42
CA ASN A 132 -0.53 19.04 -11.46
C ASN A 132 0.89 18.59 -11.05
N ILE A 133 0.99 17.67 -10.08
CA ILE A 133 2.27 17.05 -9.70
C ILE A 133 2.82 16.27 -10.88
N ILE A 134 2.03 15.41 -11.53
CA ILE A 134 2.44 14.64 -12.71
C ILE A 134 2.90 15.58 -13.82
N ALA A 135 2.15 16.65 -14.12
CA ALA A 135 2.55 17.64 -15.10
C ALA A 135 3.90 18.32 -14.77
N THR A 136 4.22 18.44 -13.49
CA THR A 136 5.48 19.07 -13.02
C THR A 136 6.66 18.12 -13.05
N ILE A 137 6.48 16.86 -12.60
CA ILE A 137 7.58 15.90 -12.44
C ILE A 137 7.68 14.89 -13.58
N GLY A 138 6.64 14.73 -14.41
CA GLY A 138 6.55 13.75 -15.49
C GLY A 138 5.90 12.45 -15.04
N GLU A 139 5.92 11.45 -15.95
CA GLU A 139 5.33 10.14 -15.69
C GLU A 139 6.20 9.29 -14.76
N TYR A 140 5.55 8.36 -14.06
CA TYR A 140 6.20 7.42 -13.15
C TYR A 140 7.12 6.48 -13.93
N PRO A 141 8.43 6.46 -13.64
CA PRO A 141 9.42 5.74 -14.43
C PRO A 141 9.45 4.24 -14.08
N HIS A 142 8.36 3.54 -14.27
CA HIS A 142 8.23 2.14 -13.88
C HIS A 142 7.38 1.33 -14.86
N ASP A 143 7.94 0.22 -15.32
CA ASP A 143 7.20 -0.84 -15.98
C ASP A 143 6.75 -1.85 -14.93
N LYS A 144 5.45 -2.14 -14.86
CA LYS A 144 4.89 -3.01 -13.83
C LYS A 144 5.42 -4.42 -13.86
N VAL A 145 5.56 -5.02 -12.69
CA VAL A 145 5.83 -6.45 -12.56
C VAL A 145 4.53 -7.23 -12.77
N ASP A 146 4.49 -8.08 -13.81
CA ASP A 146 3.35 -8.98 -14.03
C ASP A 146 3.45 -10.20 -13.11
N ILE A 147 2.47 -10.31 -12.22
CA ILE A 147 2.31 -11.44 -11.28
C ILE A 147 1.21 -12.42 -11.70
N SER A 148 0.66 -12.29 -12.91
CA SER A 148 -0.43 -13.17 -13.41
C SER A 148 -0.03 -14.63 -13.47
N ASN A 149 1.24 -14.90 -13.78
CA ASN A 149 1.83 -16.24 -13.95
C ASN A 149 2.48 -16.80 -12.69
N VAL A 150 2.42 -16.09 -11.55
CA VAL A 150 2.97 -16.61 -10.29
C VAL A 150 2.14 -17.82 -9.86
N LYS A 151 2.74 -19.00 -9.83
CA LYS A 151 2.10 -20.23 -9.39
C LYS A 151 1.59 -20.04 -7.95
N LYS A 152 0.30 -20.28 -7.76
CA LYS A 152 -0.27 -20.33 -6.41
C LYS A 152 0.41 -21.47 -5.65
N GLN A 153 1.06 -21.14 -4.54
CA GLN A 153 1.57 -22.19 -3.65
C GLN A 153 0.38 -22.95 -3.08
N GLY A 154 0.22 -24.20 -3.50
CA GLY A 154 -0.79 -25.11 -2.95
C GLY A 154 -0.48 -25.43 -1.49
N SER A 155 -1.52 -25.70 -0.70
CA SER A 155 -1.32 -26.24 0.64
C SER A 155 -0.69 -27.63 0.54
N ARG A 156 0.41 -27.86 1.29
CA ARG A 156 0.99 -29.21 1.45
C ARG A 156 0.20 -30.07 2.41
N MET A 157 -0.76 -29.47 3.12
CA MET A 157 -1.59 -30.12 4.11
C MET A 157 -3.02 -30.23 3.59
N LEU A 158 -3.56 -31.43 3.54
CA LEU A 158 -4.95 -31.70 3.22
C LEU A 158 -5.76 -31.64 4.51
N LYS A 159 -6.89 -30.95 4.48
CA LYS A 159 -7.84 -30.94 5.58
C LYS A 159 -8.76 -32.15 5.46
N HIS A 160 -8.74 -33.00 6.46
CA HIS A 160 -9.69 -34.10 6.63
C HIS A 160 -10.74 -33.70 7.66
N ILE A 161 -12.00 -33.97 7.35
CA ILE A 161 -13.12 -33.70 8.23
C ILE A 161 -13.64 -35.08 8.70
N CYS A 162 -13.97 -35.18 9.97
CA CYS A 162 -14.52 -36.42 10.53
C CYS A 162 -15.83 -36.77 9.84
N GLU A 163 -15.92 -37.98 9.29
CA GLU A 163 -17.15 -38.52 8.62
C GLU A 163 -18.32 -38.78 9.58
N ASN A 164 -18.03 -38.87 10.88
CA ASN A 164 -19.05 -39.13 11.92
C ASN A 164 -19.70 -37.83 12.45
N GLU A 165 -19.67 -36.73 11.68
CA GLU A 165 -20.34 -35.46 12.01
C GLU A 165 -19.93 -34.83 13.36
N CYS A 166 -18.84 -35.30 13.98
CA CYS A 166 -18.37 -34.75 15.26
C CYS A 166 -17.71 -33.32 15.14
N GLY A 167 -17.65 -32.76 13.93
CA GLY A 167 -17.05 -31.46 13.67
C GLY A 167 -15.51 -31.42 13.78
N ALA A 168 -14.86 -32.53 14.14
CA ALA A 168 -13.41 -32.59 14.23
C ALA A 168 -12.77 -32.52 12.85
N SER A 169 -11.62 -31.81 12.75
CA SER A 169 -10.83 -31.82 11.52
C SER A 169 -9.36 -31.93 11.86
N CYS A 170 -8.60 -32.62 11.00
CA CYS A 170 -7.15 -32.71 11.08
C CYS A 170 -6.52 -32.28 9.76
N TYR A 171 -5.22 -31.98 9.81
CA TYR A 171 -4.43 -31.64 8.63
C TYR A 171 -3.33 -32.70 8.45
N GLN A 172 -3.28 -33.33 7.28
CA GLN A 172 -2.29 -34.33 6.95
C GLN A 172 -1.57 -33.97 5.66
N SER A 173 -0.30 -34.38 5.52
CA SER A 173 0.39 -34.28 4.24
C SER A 173 -0.19 -35.28 3.24
N ALA A 174 -0.07 -34.97 1.94
CA ALA A 174 -0.52 -35.89 0.88
C ALA A 174 0.15 -37.28 0.97
N LYS A 175 1.38 -37.35 1.50
CA LYS A 175 2.06 -38.64 1.74
C LYS A 175 1.42 -39.45 2.88
N GLN A 176 0.95 -38.79 3.94
CA GLN A 176 0.29 -39.46 5.06
C GLN A 176 -1.13 -39.91 4.72
N SER A 177 -1.82 -39.18 3.84
CA SER A 177 -3.17 -39.50 3.38
C SER A 177 -3.23 -40.74 2.47
N GLN A 178 -2.14 -41.21 1.92
CA GLN A 178 -2.07 -42.40 1.06
C GLN A 178 -1.74 -43.69 1.84
N GLN A 179 -1.54 -43.63 3.16
CA GLN A 179 -1.16 -44.75 4.01
C GLN A 179 -2.34 -45.29 4.83
N HIS A 180 -3.53 -44.80 4.60
CA HIS A 180 -4.80 -45.23 5.17
C HIS A 180 -5.83 -45.40 4.07
#